data_2ed7a0c1278d3d5f25737ddf5ded04b5
#
_entry.id   2ed7a0c1278d3d5f25737ddf5ded04b5
#
_cell.length_a   1.000
_cell.length_b   1.000
_cell.length_c   1.000
_cell.angle_alpha   90.00
_cell.angle_beta   90.00
_cell.angle_gamma   90.00
#
_symmetry.space_group_name_H-M   'P 1'
#
loop_
_entity.id
_entity.type
_entity.pdbx_description
1 polymer ?
#
loop_
_entity_poly.entity_id
_entity_poly.type
_entity_poly.pdbx_seq_one_letter_code
_entity_poly.pdbx_strand_id
1 'polypeptide(L)'
;SALYPVAIQAVWGNLPHQICEFHILKDLNQAVLRAVAQVRKQLAVQQPKLKRGRPRADQKKLTQKRQRLQQKISDLFEYRFLFVQHHLTDAERAILQRITRGLPHLRVLRQIMDELYRLFDRRCRTATALSKLATLRQRVQRFTKLCQILKGLFSANVEKALTFLDDHLLGATSNAVERGNRRYRKMQNSVYRVRTYAHIVARMALDL
;
A
#
# COMPACT_ATOMS: atom_id res chain seq x y z
N SER A 1 10.97 -0.45 11.80
CA SER A 1 10.95 -0.88 13.21
C SER A 1 10.91 0.35 14.10
N ALA A 2 10.08 0.38 15.13
CA ALA A 2 9.98 1.49 16.10
C ALA A 2 11.26 1.67 16.96
N LEU A 3 12.15 0.70 16.97
CA LEU A 3 13.37 0.67 17.79
C LEU A 3 14.51 1.55 17.22
N TYR A 4 14.61 1.68 15.89
CA TYR A 4 15.74 2.38 15.26
C TYR A 4 15.76 3.89 15.45
N PRO A 5 14.62 4.63 15.38
CA PRO A 5 14.66 6.10 15.50
C PRO A 5 15.26 6.58 16.82
N VAL A 6 14.93 5.91 17.92
CA VAL A 6 15.43 6.27 19.26
C VAL A 6 16.92 6.03 19.37
N ALA A 7 17.41 4.89 18.91
CA ALA A 7 18.83 4.56 18.93
C ALA A 7 19.66 5.48 18.02
N ILE A 8 19.14 5.80 16.83
CA ILE A 8 19.77 6.73 15.88
C ILE A 8 19.86 8.12 16.49
N GLN A 9 18.78 8.60 17.09
CA GLN A 9 18.75 9.91 17.73
C GLN A 9 19.72 10.02 18.92
N ALA A 10 19.83 8.95 19.69
CA ALA A 10 20.76 8.90 20.83
C ALA A 10 22.24 8.95 20.42
N VAL A 11 22.59 8.36 19.27
CA VAL A 11 24.00 8.23 18.81
C VAL A 11 24.39 9.39 17.88
N TRP A 12 23.50 9.79 16.97
CA TRP A 12 23.80 10.77 15.90
C TRP A 12 22.99 12.06 15.98
N GLY A 13 22.17 12.25 17.01
CA GLY A 13 21.36 13.46 17.16
C GLY A 13 20.24 13.55 16.11
N ASN A 14 19.95 14.77 15.65
CA ASN A 14 18.84 15.08 14.73
C ASN A 14 19.18 14.82 13.25
N LEU A 15 19.66 13.63 12.91
CA LEU A 15 19.85 13.26 11.51
C LEU A 15 18.51 12.99 10.79
N PRO A 16 18.39 13.41 9.52
CA PRO A 16 17.24 13.07 8.71
C PRO A 16 17.08 11.54 8.63
N HIS A 17 15.99 11.03 9.12
CA HIS A 17 15.69 9.60 9.12
C HIS A 17 14.69 9.27 8.01
N GLN A 18 15.16 8.56 6.99
CA GLN A 18 14.29 8.07 5.92
C GLN A 18 13.56 6.81 6.32
N ILE A 19 12.27 6.77 6.03
CA ILE A 19 11.45 5.58 6.15
C ILE A 19 11.37 4.89 4.79
N CYS A 20 11.43 3.55 4.80
CA CYS A 20 11.34 2.74 3.61
C CYS A 20 9.99 2.94 2.91
N GLU A 21 10.02 3.38 1.66
CA GLU A 21 8.86 3.55 0.78
C GLU A 21 8.02 2.27 0.69
N PHE A 22 8.67 1.12 0.56
CA PHE A 22 8.00 -0.17 0.45
C PHE A 22 7.03 -0.44 1.62
N HIS A 23 7.42 -0.11 2.86
CA HIS A 23 6.56 -0.35 4.03
C HIS A 23 5.32 0.56 4.00
N ILE A 24 5.49 1.83 3.63
CA ILE A 24 4.38 2.77 3.49
C ILE A 24 3.40 2.29 2.41
N LEU A 25 3.91 1.98 1.22
CA LEU A 25 3.08 1.50 0.11
C LEU A 25 2.41 0.16 0.43
N LYS A 26 3.11 -0.76 1.10
CA LYS A 26 2.55 -2.04 1.54
C LYS A 26 1.33 -1.84 2.46
N ASP A 27 1.43 -0.96 3.45
CA ASP A 27 0.35 -0.71 4.40
C ASP A 27 -0.86 -0.07 3.72
N LEU A 28 -0.65 0.88 2.82
CA LEU A 28 -1.70 1.51 2.03
C LEU A 28 -2.33 0.53 1.04
N ASN A 29 -1.54 -0.28 0.36
CA ASN A 29 -2.03 -1.33 -0.54
C ASN A 29 -2.93 -2.33 0.20
N GLN A 30 -2.52 -2.77 1.40
CA GLN A 30 -3.33 -3.65 2.22
C GLN A 30 -4.64 -3.00 2.66
N ALA A 31 -4.64 -1.70 2.98
CA ALA A 31 -5.84 -0.96 3.34
C ALA A 31 -6.82 -0.89 2.15
N VAL A 32 -6.33 -0.63 0.94
CA VAL A 32 -7.12 -0.62 -0.30
C VAL A 32 -7.71 -2.01 -0.58
N LEU A 33 -6.91 -3.07 -0.49
CA LEU A 33 -7.39 -4.44 -0.71
C LEU A 33 -8.47 -4.85 0.31
N ARG A 34 -8.34 -4.44 1.57
CA ARG A 34 -9.39 -4.64 2.59
C ARG A 34 -10.67 -3.89 2.24
N ALA A 35 -10.57 -2.66 1.73
CA ALA A 35 -11.72 -1.89 1.28
C ALA A 35 -12.46 -2.56 0.11
N VAL A 36 -11.74 -3.07 -0.88
CA VAL A 36 -12.31 -3.85 -1.98
C VAL A 36 -13.02 -5.09 -1.46
N ALA A 37 -12.43 -5.80 -0.50
CA ALA A 37 -13.03 -6.96 0.13
C ALA A 37 -14.32 -6.61 0.91
N GLN A 38 -14.35 -5.46 1.59
CA GLN A 38 -15.56 -4.98 2.28
C GLN A 38 -16.69 -4.68 1.29
N VAL A 39 -16.38 -4.00 0.17
CA VAL A 39 -17.37 -3.74 -0.88
C VAL A 39 -17.93 -5.05 -1.44
N ARG A 40 -17.10 -6.06 -1.65
CA ARG A 40 -17.56 -7.39 -2.09
C ARG A 40 -18.54 -8.00 -1.07
N LYS A 41 -18.23 -7.94 0.23
CA LYS A 41 -19.13 -8.43 1.28
C LYS A 41 -20.47 -7.68 1.27
N GLN A 42 -20.44 -6.36 1.11
CA GLN A 42 -21.67 -5.54 1.02
C GLN A 42 -22.52 -5.92 -0.20
N LEU A 43 -21.91 -6.12 -1.36
CA LEU A 43 -22.61 -6.57 -2.57
C LEU A 43 -23.19 -7.99 -2.40
N ALA A 44 -22.49 -8.87 -1.69
CA ALA A 44 -23.00 -10.22 -1.39
C ALA A 44 -24.25 -10.20 -0.52
N VAL A 45 -24.30 -9.31 0.48
CA VAL A 45 -25.50 -9.13 1.34
C VAL A 45 -26.68 -8.55 0.53
N GLN A 46 -26.40 -7.73 -0.49
CA GLN A 46 -27.44 -7.13 -1.37
C GLN A 46 -28.00 -8.10 -2.42
N GLN A 47 -27.49 -9.33 -2.50
CA GLN A 47 -28.02 -10.31 -3.46
C GLN A 47 -29.44 -10.70 -3.10
N PRO A 48 -30.39 -10.65 -4.08
CA PRO A 48 -31.75 -11.06 -3.85
C PRO A 48 -31.85 -12.54 -3.52
N LYS A 49 -32.66 -12.88 -2.51
CA LYS A 49 -33.02 -14.26 -2.19
C LYS A 49 -34.06 -14.74 -3.22
N LEU A 50 -33.75 -15.82 -3.92
CA LEU A 50 -34.69 -16.42 -4.88
C LEU A 50 -35.55 -17.46 -4.13
N LYS A 51 -36.87 -17.42 -4.41
CA LYS A 51 -37.79 -18.47 -3.91
C LYS A 51 -37.59 -19.76 -4.73
N ARG A 52 -37.74 -20.91 -4.09
CA ARG A 52 -37.75 -22.22 -4.76
C ARG A 52 -39.05 -22.37 -5.57
N GLY A 53 -38.97 -22.97 -6.75
CA GLY A 53 -40.10 -23.26 -7.64
C GLY A 53 -39.91 -22.70 -9.04
N ARG A 54 -40.94 -22.89 -9.90
CA ARG A 54 -40.90 -22.46 -11.32
C ARG A 54 -40.84 -20.94 -11.39
N PRO A 55 -39.85 -20.33 -12.10
CA PRO A 55 -39.64 -18.91 -12.13
C PRO A 55 -40.80 -18.18 -12.86
N ARG A 56 -41.49 -17.28 -12.15
CA ARG A 56 -42.44 -16.31 -12.73
C ARG A 56 -41.68 -15.15 -13.37
N ALA A 57 -42.37 -14.32 -14.16
CA ALA A 57 -41.75 -13.19 -14.86
C ALA A 57 -40.94 -12.25 -13.97
N ASP A 58 -41.44 -11.97 -12.75
CA ASP A 58 -40.75 -11.15 -11.76
C ASP A 58 -39.47 -11.81 -11.22
N GLN A 59 -39.49 -13.14 -11.09
CA GLN A 59 -38.31 -13.91 -10.67
C GLN A 59 -37.20 -13.89 -11.71
N LYS A 60 -37.51 -13.79 -13.02
CA LYS A 60 -36.51 -13.66 -14.08
C LYS A 60 -35.67 -12.39 -13.90
N LYS A 61 -36.32 -11.24 -13.59
CA LYS A 61 -35.61 -9.98 -13.30
C LYS A 61 -34.70 -10.09 -12.07
N LEU A 62 -35.20 -10.72 -11.01
CA LEU A 62 -34.40 -10.96 -9.79
C LEU A 62 -33.22 -11.90 -10.03
N THR A 63 -33.41 -12.94 -10.83
CA THR A 63 -32.34 -13.86 -11.22
C THR A 63 -31.25 -13.15 -12.01
N GLN A 64 -31.64 -12.33 -13.00
CA GLN A 64 -30.67 -11.51 -13.76
C GLN A 64 -29.91 -10.53 -12.86
N LYS A 65 -30.62 -9.85 -11.92
CA LYS A 65 -29.98 -8.96 -10.94
C LYS A 65 -28.98 -9.72 -10.08
N ARG A 66 -29.34 -10.91 -9.59
CA ARG A 66 -28.43 -11.76 -8.79
C ARG A 66 -27.21 -12.16 -9.60
N GLN A 67 -27.39 -12.63 -10.84
CA GLN A 67 -26.28 -13.02 -11.72
C GLN A 67 -25.32 -11.86 -11.97
N ARG A 68 -25.83 -10.65 -12.26
CA ARG A 68 -25.01 -9.43 -12.45
C ARG A 68 -24.22 -9.07 -11.20
N LEU A 69 -24.83 -9.19 -10.01
CA LEU A 69 -24.13 -8.93 -8.73
C LEU A 69 -23.09 -10.02 -8.46
N GLN A 70 -23.40 -11.26 -8.72
CA GLN A 70 -22.46 -12.39 -8.54
C GLN A 70 -21.23 -12.24 -9.46
N GLN A 71 -21.45 -11.91 -10.74
CA GLN A 71 -20.36 -11.61 -11.67
C GLN A 71 -19.51 -10.46 -11.17
N LYS A 72 -20.11 -9.38 -10.70
CA LYS A 72 -19.40 -8.23 -10.17
C LYS A 72 -18.57 -8.57 -8.93
N ILE A 73 -19.09 -9.41 -8.04
CA ILE A 73 -18.37 -9.90 -6.86
C ILE A 73 -17.17 -10.76 -7.26
N SER A 74 -17.35 -11.61 -8.27
CA SER A 74 -16.27 -12.43 -8.83
C SER A 74 -15.20 -11.56 -9.48
N ASP A 75 -15.58 -10.63 -10.36
CA ASP A 75 -14.66 -9.69 -11.01
C ASP A 75 -13.84 -8.87 -10.00
N LEU A 76 -14.48 -8.36 -8.95
CA LEU A 76 -13.79 -7.62 -7.88
C LEU A 76 -12.81 -8.51 -7.09
N PHE A 77 -13.01 -9.81 -7.05
CA PHE A 77 -12.06 -10.74 -6.43
C PHE A 77 -10.89 -11.05 -7.35
N GLU A 78 -11.18 -11.40 -8.57
CA GLU A 78 -10.20 -11.80 -9.56
C GLU A 78 -9.23 -10.64 -9.86
N TYR A 79 -9.77 -9.46 -10.12
CA TYR A 79 -9.00 -8.27 -10.50
C TYR A 79 -8.66 -7.34 -9.33
N ARG A 80 -8.72 -7.81 -8.07
CA ARG A 80 -8.47 -6.97 -6.89
C ARG A 80 -7.10 -6.30 -6.89
N PHE A 81 -6.08 -6.96 -7.42
CA PHE A 81 -4.72 -6.43 -7.44
C PHE A 81 -4.53 -5.25 -8.39
N LEU A 82 -5.40 -5.08 -9.39
CA LEU A 82 -5.37 -3.91 -10.27
C LEU A 82 -5.60 -2.59 -9.50
N PHE A 83 -6.25 -2.65 -8.32
CA PHE A 83 -6.42 -1.47 -7.47
C PHE A 83 -5.12 -0.97 -6.84
N VAL A 84 -4.10 -1.81 -6.75
CA VAL A 84 -2.81 -1.54 -6.10
C VAL A 84 -1.59 -1.78 -7.00
N GLN A 85 -1.80 -2.11 -8.24
CA GLN A 85 -0.73 -2.28 -9.22
C GLN A 85 -0.20 -0.91 -9.67
N HIS A 86 1.13 -0.73 -9.69
CA HIS A 86 1.74 0.57 -10.00
C HIS A 86 1.49 0.98 -11.47
N HIS A 87 1.82 0.11 -12.40
CA HIS A 87 1.59 0.36 -13.83
C HIS A 87 0.48 -0.52 -14.36
N LEU A 88 -0.49 0.11 -15.02
CA LEU A 88 -1.61 -0.57 -15.67
C LEU A 88 -1.49 -0.43 -17.18
N THR A 89 -1.71 -1.52 -17.88
CA THR A 89 -1.93 -1.52 -19.33
C THR A 89 -3.30 -0.92 -19.66
N ASP A 90 -3.53 -0.55 -20.90
CA ASP A 90 -4.83 -0.01 -21.31
C ASP A 90 -5.96 -1.04 -21.19
N ALA A 91 -5.66 -2.32 -21.42
CA ALA A 91 -6.60 -3.43 -21.18
C ALA A 91 -7.01 -3.53 -19.70
N GLU A 92 -6.03 -3.45 -18.78
CA GLU A 92 -6.29 -3.46 -17.34
C GLU A 92 -7.08 -2.23 -16.87
N ARG A 93 -6.80 -1.06 -17.43
CA ARG A 93 -7.59 0.16 -17.19
C ARG A 93 -9.05 -0.01 -17.63
N ALA A 94 -9.28 -0.61 -18.80
CA ALA A 94 -10.64 -0.89 -19.29
C ALA A 94 -11.37 -1.87 -18.35
N ILE A 95 -10.70 -2.91 -17.86
CA ILE A 95 -11.24 -3.83 -16.85
C ILE A 95 -11.62 -3.08 -15.59
N LEU A 96 -10.72 -2.23 -15.04
CA LEU A 96 -11.01 -1.43 -13.85
C LEU A 96 -12.21 -0.50 -14.04
N GLN A 97 -12.34 0.16 -15.19
CA GLN A 97 -13.51 0.99 -15.50
C GLN A 97 -14.80 0.17 -15.50
N ARG A 98 -14.77 -1.03 -16.07
CA ARG A 98 -15.92 -1.95 -16.10
C ARG A 98 -16.32 -2.39 -14.69
N ILE A 99 -15.39 -2.89 -13.87
CA ILE A 99 -15.69 -3.43 -12.54
C ILE A 99 -16.06 -2.35 -11.53
N THR A 100 -15.55 -1.12 -11.70
CA THR A 100 -15.88 0.02 -10.83
C THR A 100 -17.15 0.77 -11.25
N ARG A 101 -17.83 0.34 -12.33
CA ARG A 101 -19.11 0.96 -12.74
C ARG A 101 -20.13 0.86 -11.60
N GLY A 102 -20.67 2.02 -11.16
CA GLY A 102 -21.57 2.10 -10.01
C GLY A 102 -20.89 1.98 -8.63
N LEU A 103 -19.56 2.02 -8.57
CA LEU A 103 -18.78 2.03 -7.34
C LEU A 103 -17.79 3.21 -7.32
N PRO A 104 -18.31 4.46 -7.23
CA PRO A 104 -17.50 5.67 -7.41
C PRO A 104 -16.35 5.76 -6.39
N HIS A 105 -16.58 5.31 -5.16
CA HIS A 105 -15.54 5.32 -4.12
C HIS A 105 -14.34 4.41 -4.44
N LEU A 106 -14.54 3.26 -5.11
CA LEU A 106 -13.41 2.43 -5.55
C LEU A 106 -12.63 3.06 -6.69
N ARG A 107 -13.32 3.79 -7.59
CA ARG A 107 -12.67 4.54 -8.66
C ARG A 107 -11.80 5.66 -8.11
N VAL A 108 -12.34 6.44 -7.15
CA VAL A 108 -11.58 7.51 -6.48
C VAL A 108 -10.39 6.92 -5.71
N LEU A 109 -10.58 5.78 -5.03
CA LEU A 109 -9.52 5.09 -4.31
C LEU A 109 -8.36 4.72 -5.25
N ARG A 110 -8.67 4.19 -6.44
CA ARG A 110 -7.65 3.91 -7.45
C ARG A 110 -6.92 5.17 -7.92
N GLN A 111 -7.63 6.25 -8.19
CA GLN A 111 -7.02 7.53 -8.58
C GLN A 111 -6.05 8.04 -7.51
N ILE A 112 -6.42 7.93 -6.24
CA ILE A 112 -5.55 8.31 -5.11
C ILE A 112 -4.28 7.44 -5.11
N MET A 113 -4.40 6.14 -5.38
CA MET A 113 -3.23 5.26 -5.46
C MET A 113 -2.31 5.64 -6.63
N ASP A 114 -2.86 6.00 -7.79
CA ASP A 114 -2.05 6.48 -8.93
C ASP A 114 -1.30 7.77 -8.59
N GLU A 115 -1.94 8.72 -7.90
CA GLU A 115 -1.32 9.96 -7.44
C GLU A 115 -0.24 9.67 -6.39
N LEU A 116 -0.51 8.74 -5.48
CA LEU A 116 0.44 8.33 -4.44
C LEU A 116 1.72 7.73 -5.05
N TYR A 117 1.61 6.82 -6.01
CA TYR A 117 2.79 6.27 -6.69
C TYR A 117 3.64 7.35 -7.37
N ARG A 118 3.00 8.38 -7.93
CA ARG A 118 3.71 9.52 -8.55
C ARG A 118 4.46 10.40 -7.55
N LEU A 119 4.08 10.38 -6.25
CA LEU A 119 4.83 11.10 -5.22
C LEU A 119 6.23 10.51 -5.00
N PHE A 120 6.37 9.20 -5.15
CA PHE A 120 7.62 8.46 -4.97
C PHE A 120 8.46 8.37 -6.26
N ASP A 121 8.03 9.02 -7.36
CA ASP A 121 8.84 9.07 -8.58
C ASP A 121 10.05 10.00 -8.35
N ARG A 122 11.27 9.50 -8.56
CA ARG A 122 12.53 10.25 -8.42
C ARG A 122 12.63 11.50 -9.31
N ARG A 123 11.75 11.66 -10.28
CA ARG A 123 11.63 12.90 -11.07
C ARG A 123 10.97 14.04 -10.29
N CYS A 124 10.35 13.74 -9.14
CA CYS A 124 9.71 14.72 -8.28
C CYS A 124 10.71 15.20 -7.23
N ARG A 125 10.77 16.51 -6.98
CA ARG A 125 11.52 17.08 -5.85
C ARG A 125 10.71 16.92 -4.56
N THR A 126 11.39 16.79 -3.42
CA THR A 126 10.73 16.62 -2.10
C THR A 126 9.70 17.72 -1.82
N ALA A 127 10.04 18.99 -2.06
CA ALA A 127 9.11 20.11 -1.86
C ALA A 127 7.83 19.96 -2.70
N THR A 128 7.96 19.57 -3.97
CA THR A 128 6.82 19.34 -4.86
C THR A 128 5.99 18.13 -4.42
N ALA A 129 6.65 17.06 -3.98
CA ALA A 129 5.98 15.87 -3.47
C ALA A 129 5.18 16.17 -2.19
N LEU A 130 5.74 16.95 -1.27
CA LEU A 130 5.06 17.38 -0.04
C LEU A 130 3.82 18.26 -0.35
N SER A 131 3.93 19.20 -1.28
CA SER A 131 2.78 20.00 -1.73
C SER A 131 1.67 19.13 -2.34
N LYS A 132 2.02 18.20 -3.22
CA LYS A 132 1.06 17.23 -3.79
C LYS A 132 0.46 16.33 -2.71
N LEU A 133 1.25 15.88 -1.74
CA LEU A 133 0.78 15.09 -0.60
C LEU A 133 -0.25 15.86 0.23
N ALA A 134 -0.01 17.15 0.51
CA ALA A 134 -0.95 18.01 1.23
C ALA A 134 -2.28 18.13 0.47
N THR A 135 -2.22 18.37 -0.83
CA THR A 135 -3.42 18.43 -1.70
C THR A 135 -4.17 17.09 -1.71
N LEU A 136 -3.44 15.97 -1.78
CA LEU A 136 -4.02 14.64 -1.76
C LEU A 136 -4.71 14.36 -0.40
N ARG A 137 -4.09 14.74 0.71
CA ARG A 137 -4.67 14.63 2.06
C ARG A 137 -5.96 15.43 2.17
N GLN A 138 -5.99 16.68 1.72
CA GLN A 138 -7.20 17.52 1.72
C GLN A 138 -8.32 16.88 0.90
N ARG A 139 -8.01 16.32 -0.27
CA ARG A 139 -8.98 15.62 -1.10
C ARG A 139 -9.54 14.38 -0.41
N VAL A 140 -8.69 13.58 0.25
CA VAL A 140 -9.12 12.38 0.99
C VAL A 140 -9.98 12.74 2.18
N GLN A 141 -9.67 13.83 2.91
CA GLN A 141 -10.43 14.30 4.08
C GLN A 141 -11.88 14.65 3.76
N ARG A 142 -12.19 15.08 2.54
CA ARG A 142 -13.57 15.36 2.11
C ARG A 142 -14.47 14.11 2.12
N PHE A 143 -13.89 12.92 2.15
CA PHE A 143 -14.62 11.65 2.10
C PHE A 143 -14.31 10.80 3.33
N THR A 144 -15.20 10.80 4.32
CA THR A 144 -15.02 10.08 5.60
C THR A 144 -14.60 8.61 5.42
N LYS A 145 -15.23 7.90 4.47
CA LYS A 145 -14.89 6.50 4.18
C LYS A 145 -13.46 6.35 3.65
N LEU A 146 -13.03 7.23 2.75
CA LEU A 146 -11.66 7.19 2.20
C LEU A 146 -10.62 7.56 3.25
N CYS A 147 -10.92 8.53 4.10
CA CYS A 147 -10.08 8.92 5.22
C CYS A 147 -9.85 7.73 6.18
N GLN A 148 -10.91 6.98 6.49
CA GLN A 148 -10.80 5.78 7.33
C GLN A 148 -9.98 4.67 6.69
N ILE A 149 -10.11 4.46 5.38
CA ILE A 149 -9.34 3.45 4.63
C ILE A 149 -7.86 3.85 4.59
N LEU A 150 -7.57 5.10 4.26
CA LEU A 150 -6.23 5.61 4.00
C LEU A 150 -5.62 6.32 5.22
N LYS A 151 -5.91 5.88 6.44
CA LYS A 151 -5.33 6.46 7.66
C LYS A 151 -3.80 6.61 7.61
N GLY A 152 -3.12 5.63 7.02
CA GLY A 152 -1.67 5.63 6.87
C GLY A 152 -1.14 6.83 6.06
N LEU A 153 -1.95 7.41 5.16
CA LEU A 153 -1.59 8.58 4.37
C LEU A 153 -1.34 9.83 5.24
N PHE A 154 -1.99 9.90 6.41
CA PHE A 154 -1.87 11.02 7.34
C PHE A 154 -0.71 10.87 8.34
N SER A 155 0.01 9.76 8.29
CA SER A 155 1.19 9.55 9.12
C SER A 155 2.34 10.47 8.68
N ALA A 156 3.07 11.04 9.65
CA ALA A 156 4.33 11.75 9.40
C ALA A 156 5.39 10.86 8.72
N ASN A 157 5.24 9.54 8.81
CA ASN A 157 6.13 8.59 8.15
C ASN A 157 6.10 8.68 6.62
N VAL A 158 4.97 9.12 6.03
CA VAL A 158 4.87 9.33 4.58
C VAL A 158 5.80 10.46 4.13
N GLU A 159 5.87 11.55 4.90
CA GLU A 159 6.78 12.68 4.62
C GLU A 159 8.24 12.25 4.75
N LYS A 160 8.57 11.52 5.81
CA LYS A 160 9.91 10.96 6.01
C LYS A 160 10.31 9.96 4.92
N ALA A 161 9.34 9.29 4.30
CA ALA A 161 9.60 8.37 3.20
C ALA A 161 9.91 9.09 1.88
N LEU A 162 9.69 10.41 1.77
CA LEU A 162 10.00 11.21 0.57
C LEU A 162 11.40 11.84 0.61
N THR A 163 12.15 11.70 1.70
CA THR A 163 13.48 12.32 1.88
C THR A 163 14.49 11.92 0.79
N PHE A 164 14.37 10.70 0.23
CA PHE A 164 15.28 10.19 -0.81
C PHE A 164 15.16 10.91 -2.17
N LEU A 165 14.10 11.71 -2.38
CA LEU A 165 13.84 12.35 -3.68
C LEU A 165 14.92 13.36 -4.06
N ASP A 166 15.46 14.10 -3.10
CA ASP A 166 16.46 15.12 -3.32
C ASP A 166 17.89 14.60 -3.09
N ASP A 167 18.05 13.38 -2.56
CA ASP A 167 19.34 12.76 -2.30
C ASP A 167 19.50 11.48 -3.12
N HIS A 168 20.37 11.53 -4.15
CA HIS A 168 20.66 10.39 -5.02
C HIS A 168 21.39 9.24 -4.33
N LEU A 169 22.07 9.49 -3.22
CA LEU A 169 22.78 8.48 -2.45
C LEU A 169 21.81 7.66 -1.58
N LEU A 170 20.67 8.23 -1.22
CA LEU A 170 19.66 7.51 -0.45
C LEU A 170 18.85 6.57 -1.35
N GLY A 171 18.79 5.29 -0.96
CA GLY A 171 17.88 4.34 -1.60
C GLY A 171 16.43 4.57 -1.15
N ALA A 172 15.47 4.47 -2.06
CA ALA A 172 14.04 4.54 -1.71
C ALA A 172 13.60 3.41 -0.75
N THR A 173 14.35 2.31 -0.74
CA THR A 173 14.04 1.10 0.06
C THR A 173 15.18 0.75 1.00
N SER A 174 14.85 0.07 2.10
CA SER A 174 15.81 -0.41 3.09
C SER A 174 16.57 -1.69 2.69
N ASN A 175 16.54 -2.08 1.42
CA ASN A 175 17.12 -3.35 0.95
C ASN A 175 18.62 -3.50 1.29
N ALA A 176 19.40 -2.43 1.26
CA ALA A 176 20.82 -2.46 1.64
C ALA A 176 20.98 -2.77 3.13
N VAL A 177 20.21 -2.08 3.98
CA VAL A 177 20.19 -2.29 5.44
C VAL A 177 19.69 -3.70 5.76
N GLU A 178 18.66 -4.18 5.08
CA GLU A 178 18.13 -5.54 5.29
C GLU A 178 19.13 -6.63 4.88
N ARG A 179 19.89 -6.41 3.79
CA ARG A 179 20.99 -7.32 3.41
C ARG A 179 22.09 -7.33 4.44
N GLY A 180 22.51 -6.16 4.96
CA GLY A 180 23.46 -6.04 6.06
C GLY A 180 22.98 -6.78 7.31
N ASN A 181 21.73 -6.55 7.73
CA ASN A 181 21.13 -7.25 8.86
C ASN A 181 21.05 -8.77 8.65
N ARG A 182 20.80 -9.24 7.43
CA ARG A 182 20.82 -10.69 7.12
C ARG A 182 22.22 -11.29 7.25
N ARG A 183 23.26 -10.59 6.76
CA ARG A 183 24.65 -11.00 6.93
C ARG A 183 25.02 -11.08 8.41
N TYR A 184 24.67 -10.03 9.18
CA TYR A 184 24.89 -9.96 10.61
C TYR A 184 24.21 -11.12 11.36
N ARG A 185 22.94 -11.41 11.09
CA ARG A 185 22.23 -12.56 11.70
C ARG A 185 22.85 -13.91 11.34
N LYS A 186 23.31 -14.07 10.08
CA LYS A 186 24.06 -15.28 9.69
C LYS A 186 25.34 -15.41 10.47
N MET A 187 26.08 -14.32 10.68
CA MET A 187 27.27 -14.29 11.52
C MET A 187 26.98 -14.69 12.97
N GLN A 188 25.93 -14.12 13.57
CA GLN A 188 25.53 -14.44 14.94
C GLN A 188 25.13 -15.91 15.12
N ASN A 189 24.48 -16.49 14.10
CA ASN A 189 23.96 -17.86 14.13
C ASN A 189 24.95 -18.89 13.53
N SER A 190 26.10 -18.43 13.03
CA SER A 190 27.13 -19.33 12.48
C SER A 190 27.97 -20.03 13.58
N VAL A 191 28.79 -20.99 13.17
CA VAL A 191 29.68 -21.77 14.02
C VAL A 191 30.54 -20.88 14.94
N TYR A 192 30.85 -19.67 14.53
CA TYR A 192 31.70 -18.72 15.27
C TYR A 192 31.00 -18.01 16.44
N ARG A 193 29.66 -18.09 16.56
CA ARG A 193 28.84 -17.51 17.66
C ARG A 193 29.46 -16.25 18.28
N VAL A 194 29.68 -15.22 17.43
CA VAL A 194 30.27 -13.96 17.89
C VAL A 194 29.36 -13.32 18.93
N ARG A 195 29.73 -13.40 20.20
CA ARG A 195 28.88 -12.95 21.32
C ARG A 195 29.36 -11.67 21.99
N THR A 196 30.62 -11.30 21.80
CA THR A 196 31.17 -10.09 22.44
C THR A 196 31.13 -8.90 21.49
N TYR A 197 30.88 -7.71 22.03
CA TYR A 197 30.87 -6.48 21.27
C TYR A 197 32.17 -6.27 20.47
N ALA A 198 33.32 -6.50 21.08
CA ALA A 198 34.64 -6.37 20.43
C ALA A 198 34.76 -7.27 19.19
N HIS A 199 34.36 -8.55 19.29
CA HIS A 199 34.38 -9.45 18.15
C HIS A 199 33.38 -9.08 17.05
N ILE A 200 32.24 -8.51 17.45
CA ILE A 200 31.23 -8.00 16.49
C ILE A 200 31.80 -6.84 15.67
N VAL A 201 32.44 -5.86 16.37
CA VAL A 201 33.05 -4.69 15.73
C VAL A 201 34.19 -5.09 14.82
N ALA A 202 35.11 -5.96 15.30
CA ALA A 202 36.24 -6.45 14.51
C ALA A 202 35.78 -7.19 13.24
N ARG A 203 34.70 -7.98 13.35
CA ARG A 203 34.17 -8.72 12.20
C ARG A 203 33.45 -7.80 11.20
N MET A 204 32.70 -6.81 11.67
CA MET A 204 32.09 -5.81 10.80
C MET A 204 33.13 -4.99 10.03
N ALA A 205 34.27 -4.66 10.67
CA ALA A 205 35.36 -3.95 10.03
C ALA A 205 36.06 -4.79 8.93
N LEU A 206 36.02 -6.11 9.00
CA LEU A 206 36.59 -7.01 7.99
C LEU A 206 35.64 -7.25 6.80
N ASP A 207 34.34 -6.97 6.96
CA ASP A 207 33.30 -7.15 5.92
C ASP A 207 33.02 -5.84 5.16
N LEU A 208 33.65 -4.71 5.50
CA LEU A 208 33.66 -3.42 4.80
C LEU A 208 34.82 -3.35 3.81
#